data_1964585466e02458ab11bda6ed460196
#
_entry.id   1964585466e02458ab11bda6ed460196
#
_cell.length_a   1.000
_cell.length_b   1.000
_cell.length_c   1.000
_cell.angle_alpha   90.00
_cell.angle_beta   90.00
_cell.angle_gamma   90.00
#
_symmetry.space_group_name_H-M   'P 1'
#
loop_
_entity.id
_entity.type
_entity.pdbx_description
1 polymer ?
#
loop_
_entity_poly.entity_id
_entity_poly.type
_entity_poly.pdbx_seq_one_letter_code
_entity_poly.pdbx_strand_id
1 'polypeptide(L)'
;MVAVLATAWAGAGLSLGGAGTATAATAATPLPPRVFAPYFETYGSDSPAALAEKSGAKHLTLAFLQTEAKGSCTPYWNGDTGKPVDTSVFGSDVTAIRARGGDVIPSFGGYAADNGGTELADSCTDVNRIAEAFEKVITTYDVTRLDLDIEDNSLTNAAGIDRRNKAVKKVQDWAAANGRTVQISYTLPTTTHGPADSGLAVLRNAVDNGTRVDVVNIMTFDYYDGAQHDMAADTITAAEGLHTQLAGLYPDKSDAQRWAMVGVTEMPGIDDYGPAETFTTQDAAKVYDWAVGKGINTLSFWALQRDNGGCPGTKGSDTCSGIVQDTWYFTHTFAPFTGDGSTEQDFSLAVSPGAASVPPGGSAAATVTTRAVSGPAQTVRLSASGLPKGVTAEFSPSSVTAGESARLTFTVAKDAAPGAHPVTVTGTAPSGSHSASFTLTVTGSGTPGRVVNGDFESGGTGPWTCDDGASVVKSPVHGGTYALRTAPTGGGTGECRQTLTLSPATSYTLTGWVRGDYAFLGVSGGATASHWASAGDWTRLSVPFTTDSTGRVTVYVHGWYGQGAVLADDIALG
;
A
#
# COMPACT_ATOMS: atom_id res chain seq x y z
N MET A 1 70.74 -43.14 -24.10
CA MET A 1 70.22 -44.50 -23.96
C MET A 1 68.89 -44.39 -23.19
N VAL A 2 67.82 -44.57 -23.91
CA VAL A 2 66.46 -44.25 -23.51
C VAL A 2 65.84 -45.53 -22.94
N ALA A 3 65.26 -45.47 -21.74
CA ALA A 3 64.46 -46.54 -21.14
C ALA A 3 62.97 -46.17 -21.26
N VAL A 4 62.22 -47.05 -21.88
CA VAL A 4 60.77 -46.97 -22.05
C VAL A 4 60.11 -47.69 -20.87
N LEU A 5 59.25 -47.00 -20.10
CA LEU A 5 58.40 -47.61 -19.09
C LEU A 5 56.98 -47.73 -19.68
N ALA A 6 56.47 -48.96 -19.65
CA ALA A 6 55.08 -49.29 -19.96
C ALA A 6 54.25 -49.17 -18.68
N THR A 7 53.15 -48.38 -18.75
CA THR A 7 52.14 -48.26 -17.66
C THR A 7 50.94 -49.15 -17.96
N ALA A 8 50.62 -50.05 -17.04
CA ALA A 8 49.40 -50.86 -17.04
C ALA A 8 48.23 -50.06 -16.46
N TRP A 9 47.06 -50.09 -17.12
CA TRP A 9 45.80 -49.54 -16.63
C TRP A 9 45.06 -50.59 -15.79
N ALA A 10 44.80 -50.24 -14.52
CA ALA A 10 43.84 -50.94 -13.69
C ALA A 10 42.57 -50.08 -13.59
N GLY A 11 41.47 -50.58 -14.10
CA GLY A 11 40.15 -49.94 -14.00
C GLY A 11 39.59 -50.08 -12.59
N ALA A 12 39.33 -48.92 -11.93
CA ALA A 12 38.55 -48.85 -10.71
C ALA A 12 37.18 -48.25 -11.04
N GLY A 13 36.13 -49.04 -10.88
CA GLY A 13 34.76 -48.59 -10.98
C GLY A 13 34.41 -47.63 -9.86
N LEU A 14 34.10 -46.36 -10.18
CA LEU A 14 33.49 -45.42 -9.22
C LEU A 14 31.99 -45.69 -9.17
N SER A 15 31.49 -46.16 -8.05
CA SER A 15 30.08 -46.05 -7.68
C SER A 15 29.75 -44.59 -7.32
N LEU A 16 28.96 -43.93 -8.12
CA LEU A 16 28.34 -42.63 -7.81
C LEU A 16 27.30 -42.84 -6.69
N GLY A 17 27.71 -42.69 -5.44
CA GLY A 17 26.80 -42.48 -4.34
C GLY A 17 26.17 -41.10 -4.49
N GLY A 18 24.86 -41.03 -4.67
CA GLY A 18 24.10 -39.78 -4.67
C GLY A 18 24.29 -39.05 -3.32
N ALA A 19 25.06 -37.98 -3.31
CA ALA A 19 25.06 -37.04 -2.20
C ALA A 19 23.70 -36.35 -2.19
N GLY A 20 22.82 -36.76 -1.29
CA GLY A 20 21.65 -35.97 -0.94
C GLY A 20 22.14 -34.61 -0.48
N THR A 21 21.73 -33.56 -1.17
CA THR A 21 21.92 -32.17 -0.71
C THR A 21 21.12 -32.02 0.58
N ALA A 22 21.80 -32.08 1.72
CA ALA A 22 21.24 -31.59 2.96
C ALA A 22 20.97 -30.10 2.76
N THR A 23 19.71 -29.72 2.65
CA THR A 23 19.29 -28.32 2.74
C THR A 23 19.73 -27.83 4.11
N ALA A 24 20.67 -26.88 4.13
CA ALA A 24 21.05 -26.21 5.36
C ALA A 24 19.79 -25.59 5.98
N ALA A 25 19.54 -25.86 7.26
CA ALA A 25 18.47 -25.22 7.98
C ALA A 25 18.66 -23.70 7.89
N THR A 26 17.63 -22.98 7.46
CA THR A 26 17.67 -21.53 7.44
C THR A 26 17.75 -21.03 8.88
N ALA A 27 18.80 -20.26 9.20
CA ALA A 27 18.99 -19.66 10.50
C ALA A 27 17.81 -18.72 10.84
N ALA A 28 17.50 -18.57 12.15
CA ALA A 28 16.51 -17.63 12.61
C ALA A 28 16.87 -16.21 12.18
N THR A 29 15.92 -15.52 11.60
CA THR A 29 15.99 -14.07 11.39
C THR A 29 15.29 -13.38 12.55
N PRO A 30 15.79 -12.21 13.03
CA PRO A 30 15.06 -11.42 14.02
C PRO A 30 13.62 -11.17 13.54
N LEU A 31 12.66 -11.29 14.46
CA LEU A 31 11.27 -10.96 14.15
C LEU A 31 11.16 -9.49 13.72
N PRO A 32 10.26 -9.16 12.78
CA PRO A 32 10.04 -7.78 12.41
C PRO A 32 9.52 -6.96 13.61
N PRO A 33 9.69 -5.62 13.60
CA PRO A 33 9.26 -4.74 14.69
C PRO A 33 7.76 -4.85 15.02
N ARG A 34 6.94 -5.22 14.04
CA ARG A 34 5.53 -5.57 14.21
C ARG A 34 5.29 -6.97 13.68
N VAL A 35 4.65 -7.80 14.48
CA VAL A 35 4.41 -9.19 14.13
C VAL A 35 2.98 -9.63 14.45
N PHE A 36 2.32 -10.19 13.44
CA PHE A 36 1.12 -10.99 13.64
C PHE A 36 1.56 -12.43 13.83
N ALA A 37 1.27 -13.01 15.00
CA ALA A 37 1.66 -14.35 15.36
C ALA A 37 0.54 -15.03 16.19
N PRO A 38 -0.50 -15.57 15.53
CA PRO A 38 -1.58 -16.26 16.24
C PRO A 38 -1.04 -17.45 17.02
N TYR A 39 -1.68 -17.77 18.13
CA TYR A 39 -1.39 -18.98 18.89
C TYR A 39 -1.76 -20.22 18.08
N PHE A 40 -0.89 -21.22 18.17
CA PHE A 40 -1.10 -22.54 17.60
C PHE A 40 -1.10 -23.58 18.72
N GLU A 41 -2.16 -24.36 18.79
CA GLU A 41 -2.37 -25.39 19.82
C GLU A 41 -1.56 -26.65 19.51
N THR A 42 -0.48 -26.88 20.29
CA THR A 42 0.46 -28.01 20.08
C THR A 42 -0.06 -29.34 20.59
N TYR A 43 -1.17 -29.34 21.31
CA TYR A 43 -1.79 -30.56 21.84
C TYR A 43 -2.63 -31.32 20.82
N GLY A 44 -3.07 -30.65 19.76
CA GLY A 44 -3.77 -31.29 18.64
C GLY A 44 -2.88 -32.17 17.77
N SER A 45 -3.46 -32.64 16.68
CA SER A 45 -2.76 -33.45 15.66
C SER A 45 -2.30 -32.66 14.45
N ASP A 46 -2.61 -31.35 14.40
CA ASP A 46 -2.29 -30.50 13.28
C ASP A 46 -0.79 -30.19 13.21
N SER A 47 -0.27 -30.04 12.00
CA SER A 47 1.08 -29.55 11.78
C SER A 47 1.07 -28.03 11.77
N PRO A 48 1.93 -27.37 12.58
CA PRO A 48 2.10 -25.92 12.53
C PRO A 48 2.39 -25.39 11.13
N ALA A 49 3.29 -26.04 10.39
CA ALA A 49 3.64 -25.65 9.03
C ALA A 49 2.48 -25.79 8.05
N ALA A 50 1.70 -26.87 8.16
CA ALA A 50 0.56 -27.09 7.28
C ALA A 50 -0.58 -26.07 7.52
N LEU A 51 -0.83 -25.71 8.80
CA LEU A 51 -1.82 -24.68 9.12
C LEU A 51 -1.33 -23.29 8.72
N ALA A 52 -0.08 -22.95 8.98
CA ALA A 52 0.54 -21.70 8.53
C ALA A 52 0.45 -21.54 7.01
N GLU A 53 0.64 -22.63 6.26
CA GLU A 53 0.49 -22.62 4.80
C GLU A 53 -0.94 -22.35 4.35
N LYS A 54 -1.90 -23.05 4.95
CA LYS A 54 -3.32 -22.94 4.61
C LYS A 54 -3.91 -21.59 4.97
N SER A 55 -3.55 -21.06 6.14
CA SER A 55 -4.07 -19.81 6.67
C SER A 55 -3.37 -18.57 6.10
N GLY A 56 -2.12 -18.70 5.62
CA GLY A 56 -1.28 -17.58 5.24
C GLY A 56 -0.55 -16.90 6.41
N ALA A 57 -0.71 -17.39 7.65
CA ALA A 57 0.06 -16.91 8.80
C ALA A 57 1.55 -17.18 8.60
N LYS A 58 2.38 -16.13 8.71
CA LYS A 58 3.84 -16.26 8.56
C LYS A 58 4.52 -16.65 9.87
N HIS A 59 4.04 -16.13 10.99
CA HIS A 59 4.58 -16.40 12.31
C HIS A 59 3.53 -17.07 13.16
N LEU A 60 3.95 -17.96 14.05
CA LEU A 60 3.06 -18.66 14.98
C LEU A 60 3.63 -18.59 16.40
N THR A 61 2.76 -18.39 17.40
CA THR A 61 3.07 -18.62 18.80
C THR A 61 2.68 -20.05 19.15
N LEU A 62 3.67 -20.90 19.45
CA LEU A 62 3.43 -22.33 19.70
C LEU A 62 3.08 -22.56 21.19
N ALA A 63 1.89 -22.97 21.48
CA ALA A 63 1.30 -23.09 22.80
C ALA A 63 1.05 -24.57 23.19
N PHE A 64 1.60 -25.13 24.25
CA PHE A 64 2.46 -24.51 25.27
C PHE A 64 3.58 -25.44 25.68
N LEU A 65 4.64 -24.89 26.26
CA LEU A 65 5.68 -25.63 26.97
C LEU A 65 5.40 -25.58 28.48
N GLN A 66 5.39 -26.73 29.12
CA GLN A 66 5.20 -26.88 30.56
C GLN A 66 5.91 -28.16 31.07
N THR A 67 6.05 -28.30 32.37
CA THR A 67 6.64 -29.52 32.94
C THR A 67 5.60 -30.64 32.97
N GLU A 68 6.07 -31.90 32.99
CA GLU A 68 5.20 -33.07 33.05
C GLU A 68 4.53 -33.28 34.42
N ALA A 69 5.11 -32.68 35.47
CA ALA A 69 4.61 -32.76 36.84
C ALA A 69 5.20 -31.66 37.72
N LYS A 70 4.51 -31.33 38.80
CA LYS A 70 5.00 -30.42 39.85
C LYS A 70 6.37 -30.91 40.42
N GLY A 71 7.32 -29.99 40.56
CA GLY A 71 8.67 -30.25 41.04
C GLY A 71 9.66 -30.61 39.93
N SER A 72 9.19 -30.83 38.71
CA SER A 72 10.07 -31.02 37.55
C SER A 72 10.63 -29.69 37.06
N CYS A 73 11.81 -29.76 36.43
CA CYS A 73 12.44 -28.62 35.75
C CYS A 73 12.64 -28.89 34.26
N THR A 74 12.04 -29.95 33.73
CA THR A 74 12.18 -30.30 32.31
C THR A 74 10.90 -29.96 31.57
N PRO A 75 10.95 -29.02 30.60
CA PRO A 75 9.79 -28.69 29.81
C PRO A 75 9.54 -29.70 28.69
N TYR A 76 8.30 -29.97 28.44
CA TYR A 76 7.77 -30.74 27.31
C TYR A 76 6.67 -29.94 26.62
N TRP A 77 6.46 -30.15 25.34
CA TRP A 77 5.28 -29.63 24.67
C TRP A 77 4.04 -30.22 25.32
N ASN A 78 3.22 -29.34 25.85
CA ASN A 78 1.98 -29.69 26.56
C ASN A 78 2.15 -30.62 27.80
N GLY A 79 3.33 -30.63 28.39
CA GLY A 79 3.66 -31.56 29.50
C GLY A 79 3.71 -33.02 29.08
N ASP A 80 3.67 -33.34 27.81
CA ASP A 80 3.71 -34.70 27.27
C ASP A 80 5.16 -35.15 27.10
N THR A 81 5.56 -36.14 27.89
CA THR A 81 6.93 -36.73 27.83
C THR A 81 7.25 -37.35 26.47
N GLY A 82 6.25 -37.69 25.67
CA GLY A 82 6.39 -38.11 24.27
C GLY A 82 6.71 -36.99 23.31
N LYS A 83 6.59 -35.71 23.73
CA LYS A 83 6.88 -34.53 22.95
C LYS A 83 8.01 -33.68 23.60
N PRO A 84 9.25 -34.17 23.68
CA PRO A 84 10.35 -33.44 24.30
C PRO A 84 10.74 -32.21 23.52
N VAL A 85 11.46 -31.27 24.16
CA VAL A 85 12.16 -30.16 23.51
C VAL A 85 13.35 -30.72 22.73
N ASP A 86 13.08 -31.10 21.49
CA ASP A 86 14.03 -31.72 20.55
C ASP A 86 13.59 -31.42 19.12
N THR A 87 14.53 -31.37 18.17
CA THR A 87 14.23 -31.08 16.75
C THR A 87 13.37 -32.15 16.06
N SER A 88 13.24 -33.36 16.66
CA SER A 88 12.29 -34.36 16.20
C SER A 88 10.83 -33.95 16.43
N VAL A 89 10.59 -33.01 17.34
CA VAL A 89 9.27 -32.42 17.61
C VAL A 89 9.25 -31.00 17.06
N PHE A 90 8.40 -30.73 16.08
CA PHE A 90 8.23 -29.46 15.37
C PHE A 90 9.46 -28.90 14.63
N GLY A 91 10.65 -29.53 14.66
CA GLY A 91 11.83 -29.00 13.96
C GLY A 91 11.65 -28.92 12.43
N SER A 92 10.97 -29.90 11.83
CA SER A 92 10.59 -29.86 10.41
C SER A 92 9.59 -28.75 10.10
N ASP A 93 8.62 -28.52 11.00
CA ASP A 93 7.63 -27.45 10.86
C ASP A 93 8.28 -26.07 10.93
N VAL A 94 9.17 -25.85 11.91
CA VAL A 94 9.97 -24.61 12.02
C VAL A 94 10.76 -24.36 10.75
N THR A 95 11.42 -25.38 10.21
CA THR A 95 12.17 -25.27 8.95
C THR A 95 11.27 -24.89 7.78
N ALA A 96 10.09 -25.50 7.66
CA ALA A 96 9.14 -25.23 6.60
C ALA A 96 8.52 -23.82 6.70
N ILE A 97 8.20 -23.35 7.92
CA ILE A 97 7.71 -21.99 8.18
C ILE A 97 8.78 -20.96 7.80
N ARG A 98 10.03 -21.17 8.18
CA ARG A 98 11.16 -20.30 7.82
C ARG A 98 11.44 -20.25 6.33
N ALA A 99 11.31 -21.37 5.64
CA ALA A 99 11.46 -21.41 4.18
C ALA A 99 10.43 -20.52 3.44
N ARG A 100 9.34 -20.15 4.13
CA ARG A 100 8.29 -19.25 3.63
C ARG A 100 8.43 -17.82 4.16
N GLY A 101 9.56 -17.51 4.83
CA GLY A 101 9.84 -16.17 5.37
C GLY A 101 9.13 -15.86 6.69
N GLY A 102 8.71 -16.90 7.42
CA GLY A 102 8.13 -16.81 8.75
C GLY A 102 9.07 -17.23 9.88
N ASP A 103 8.57 -17.37 11.09
CA ASP A 103 9.25 -17.96 12.24
C ASP A 103 8.24 -18.39 13.31
N VAL A 104 8.72 -18.97 14.40
CA VAL A 104 7.90 -19.41 15.53
C VAL A 104 8.35 -18.73 16.83
N ILE A 105 7.39 -18.58 17.75
CA ILE A 105 7.58 -18.07 19.10
C ILE A 105 7.12 -19.17 20.06
N PRO A 106 8.02 -19.94 20.71
CA PRO A 106 7.61 -20.88 21.74
C PRO A 106 7.02 -20.15 22.95
N SER A 107 5.87 -20.59 23.42
CA SER A 107 5.19 -20.06 24.59
C SER A 107 5.21 -21.06 25.76
N PHE A 108 5.53 -20.56 26.94
CA PHE A 108 5.53 -21.30 28.20
C PHE A 108 4.34 -20.88 29.06
N GLY A 109 3.72 -21.83 29.75
CA GLY A 109 2.62 -21.55 30.66
C GLY A 109 1.26 -21.93 30.09
N GLY A 110 0.34 -20.99 30.13
CA GLY A 110 -1.07 -21.14 29.74
C GLY A 110 -1.92 -21.73 30.88
N TYR A 111 -3.25 -21.51 30.79
CA TYR A 111 -4.22 -21.80 31.84
C TYR A 111 -4.04 -23.16 32.53
N ALA A 112 -3.88 -24.23 31.75
CA ALA A 112 -3.76 -25.59 32.30
C ALA A 112 -2.47 -25.79 33.12
N ALA A 113 -1.35 -25.22 32.69
CA ALA A 113 -0.10 -25.27 33.39
C ALA A 113 -0.12 -24.46 34.68
N ASP A 114 -0.64 -23.25 34.60
CA ASP A 114 -0.69 -22.28 35.70
C ASP A 114 -1.65 -22.74 36.80
N ASN A 115 -2.79 -23.26 36.42
CA ASN A 115 -3.75 -23.85 37.37
C ASN A 115 -3.27 -25.20 37.90
N GLY A 116 -2.59 -26.00 37.05
CA GLY A 116 -1.99 -27.28 37.40
C GLY A 116 -0.71 -27.18 38.26
N GLY A 117 -0.03 -26.03 38.29
CA GLY A 117 1.29 -25.83 38.92
C GLY A 117 2.42 -26.55 38.19
N THR A 118 2.29 -26.69 36.87
CA THR A 118 3.28 -27.22 35.93
C THR A 118 3.90 -26.13 35.05
N GLU A 119 3.51 -24.85 35.23
CA GLU A 119 4.28 -23.75 34.71
C GLU A 119 5.74 -23.88 35.19
N LEU A 120 6.71 -23.64 34.32
CA LEU A 120 8.11 -24.02 34.56
C LEU A 120 8.69 -23.45 35.86
N ALA A 121 8.43 -22.15 36.16
CA ALA A 121 8.97 -21.49 37.35
C ALA A 121 8.15 -21.77 38.62
N ASP A 122 6.91 -22.20 38.48
CA ASP A 122 6.08 -22.66 39.58
C ASP A 122 6.43 -24.10 39.96
N SER A 123 6.72 -24.93 38.99
CA SER A 123 7.14 -26.30 39.15
C SER A 123 8.60 -26.42 39.64
N CYS A 124 9.52 -25.77 38.96
CA CYS A 124 10.96 -25.83 39.26
C CYS A 124 11.37 -24.72 40.25
N THR A 125 12.08 -25.09 41.31
CA THR A 125 12.53 -24.12 42.32
C THR A 125 13.97 -23.65 42.12
N ASP A 126 14.69 -24.18 41.14
CA ASP A 126 16.08 -23.83 40.82
C ASP A 126 16.14 -22.87 39.63
N VAL A 127 16.51 -21.61 39.91
CA VAL A 127 16.61 -20.56 38.91
C VAL A 127 17.58 -20.90 37.77
N ASN A 128 18.66 -21.63 38.05
CA ASN A 128 19.62 -21.99 36.99
C ASN A 128 19.02 -23.02 36.05
N ARG A 129 18.32 -24.04 36.58
CA ARG A 129 17.65 -25.06 35.77
C ARG A 129 16.50 -24.49 34.96
N ILE A 130 15.79 -23.46 35.48
CA ILE A 130 14.79 -22.73 34.72
C ILE A 130 15.46 -22.00 33.54
N ALA A 131 16.57 -21.30 33.78
CA ALA A 131 17.34 -20.63 32.74
C ALA A 131 17.84 -21.61 31.67
N GLU A 132 18.44 -22.73 32.09
CA GLU A 132 18.90 -23.83 31.20
C GLU A 132 17.75 -24.38 30.32
N ALA A 133 16.54 -24.49 30.88
CA ALA A 133 15.37 -24.94 30.14
C ALA A 133 14.97 -23.92 29.05
N PHE A 134 14.97 -22.62 29.35
CA PHE A 134 14.75 -21.57 28.35
C PHE A 134 15.83 -21.56 27.26
N GLU A 135 17.13 -21.65 27.68
CA GLU A 135 18.27 -21.73 26.76
C GLU A 135 18.18 -22.94 25.82
N LYS A 136 17.72 -24.08 26.35
CA LYS A 136 17.50 -25.29 25.56
C LYS A 136 16.46 -25.06 24.46
N VAL A 137 15.33 -24.44 24.77
CA VAL A 137 14.31 -24.13 23.75
C VAL A 137 14.86 -23.19 22.70
N ILE A 138 15.51 -22.08 23.13
CA ILE A 138 16.13 -21.11 22.23
C ILE A 138 17.13 -21.77 21.28
N THR A 139 18.00 -22.67 21.81
CA THR A 139 19.04 -23.32 21.01
C THR A 139 18.52 -24.45 20.15
N THR A 140 17.53 -25.22 20.64
CA THR A 140 16.92 -26.32 19.88
C THR A 140 16.22 -25.86 18.63
N TYR A 141 15.44 -24.79 18.76
CA TYR A 141 14.65 -24.25 17.64
C TYR A 141 15.26 -22.99 17.00
N ASP A 142 16.39 -22.53 17.52
CA ASP A 142 17.10 -21.31 17.07
C ASP A 142 16.17 -20.09 16.99
N VAL A 143 15.36 -19.86 18.02
CA VAL A 143 14.36 -18.77 18.05
C VAL A 143 14.92 -17.48 18.64
N THR A 144 14.29 -16.35 18.28
CA THR A 144 14.69 -15.01 18.73
C THR A 144 13.71 -14.38 19.72
N ARG A 145 12.59 -15.05 20.03
CA ARG A 145 11.63 -14.64 21.07
C ARG A 145 11.09 -15.86 21.80
N LEU A 146 10.93 -15.72 23.11
CA LEU A 146 10.10 -16.58 23.95
C LEU A 146 8.88 -15.79 24.41
N ASP A 147 7.75 -16.45 24.47
CA ASP A 147 6.55 -15.96 25.12
C ASP A 147 6.36 -16.67 26.46
N LEU A 148 5.91 -15.94 27.48
CA LEU A 148 5.61 -16.40 28.82
C LEU A 148 4.17 -16.04 29.13
N ASP A 149 3.30 -17.01 28.99
CA ASP A 149 1.87 -16.89 29.20
C ASP A 149 1.52 -17.22 30.64
N ILE A 150 1.24 -16.19 31.44
CA ILE A 150 1.13 -16.26 32.90
C ILE A 150 -0.29 -15.90 33.32
N GLU A 151 -0.96 -16.89 33.84
CA GLU A 151 -2.37 -16.83 34.17
C GLU A 151 -2.64 -17.31 35.61
N ASP A 152 -3.88 -17.20 36.04
CA ASP A 152 -4.51 -17.80 37.22
C ASP A 152 -3.58 -17.87 38.47
N ASN A 153 -3.25 -19.07 38.94
CA ASN A 153 -2.45 -19.26 40.16
C ASN A 153 -1.01 -18.72 40.04
N SER A 154 -0.43 -18.72 38.83
CA SER A 154 0.92 -18.22 38.58
C SER A 154 1.03 -16.71 38.75
N LEU A 155 -0.07 -15.95 38.58
CA LEU A 155 -0.12 -14.51 38.85
C LEU A 155 -0.03 -14.15 40.35
N THR A 156 -0.30 -15.10 41.21
CA THR A 156 -0.30 -14.89 42.67
C THR A 156 0.87 -15.61 43.35
N ASN A 157 1.63 -16.45 42.64
CA ASN A 157 2.81 -17.12 43.15
C ASN A 157 4.05 -16.21 43.11
N ALA A 158 4.18 -15.32 44.11
CA ALA A 158 5.30 -14.38 44.19
C ALA A 158 6.69 -15.03 44.08
N ALA A 159 6.85 -16.23 44.61
CA ALA A 159 8.13 -16.97 44.50
C ALA A 159 8.37 -17.51 43.09
N GLY A 160 7.33 -17.94 42.38
CA GLY A 160 7.38 -18.34 40.96
C GLY A 160 7.70 -17.14 40.06
N ILE A 161 7.04 -16.03 40.28
CA ILE A 161 7.29 -14.77 39.55
C ILE A 161 8.75 -14.34 39.71
N ASP A 162 9.28 -14.33 40.93
CA ASP A 162 10.66 -13.92 41.19
C ASP A 162 11.69 -14.88 40.54
N ARG A 163 11.45 -16.21 40.62
CA ARG A 163 12.31 -17.20 39.96
C ARG A 163 12.31 -17.04 38.45
N ARG A 164 11.14 -16.87 37.86
CA ARG A 164 10.97 -16.68 36.39
C ARG A 164 11.75 -15.45 35.92
N ASN A 165 11.55 -14.32 36.54
CA ASN A 165 12.25 -13.09 36.16
C ASN A 165 13.77 -13.19 36.34
N LYS A 166 14.26 -13.81 37.45
CA LYS A 166 15.70 -14.08 37.63
C LYS A 166 16.26 -15.03 36.58
N ALA A 167 15.50 -16.05 36.17
CA ALA A 167 15.92 -16.98 35.15
C ALA A 167 15.96 -16.27 33.76
N VAL A 168 14.96 -15.48 33.44
CA VAL A 168 14.94 -14.66 32.21
C VAL A 168 16.15 -13.71 32.17
N LYS A 169 16.49 -13.05 33.28
CA LYS A 169 17.70 -12.21 33.34
C LYS A 169 18.96 -13.00 33.00
N LYS A 170 19.11 -14.21 33.53
CA LYS A 170 20.25 -15.09 33.20
C LYS A 170 20.29 -15.46 31.72
N VAL A 171 19.14 -15.78 31.15
CA VAL A 171 19.03 -16.05 29.69
C VAL A 171 19.44 -14.85 28.85
N GLN A 172 19.04 -13.63 29.26
CA GLN A 172 19.43 -12.41 28.56
C GLN A 172 20.94 -12.16 28.64
N ASP A 173 21.55 -12.39 29.81
CA ASP A 173 22.99 -12.29 29.99
C ASP A 173 23.75 -13.35 29.19
N TRP A 174 23.26 -14.58 29.20
CA TRP A 174 23.80 -15.67 28.38
C TRP A 174 23.68 -15.33 26.87
N ALA A 175 22.53 -14.86 26.41
CA ALA A 175 22.32 -14.50 25.02
C ALA A 175 23.31 -13.41 24.58
N ALA A 176 23.47 -12.36 25.38
CA ALA A 176 24.42 -11.27 25.12
C ALA A 176 25.87 -11.79 25.04
N ALA A 177 26.27 -12.69 25.96
CA ALA A 177 27.59 -13.28 25.97
C ALA A 177 27.86 -14.19 24.76
N ASN A 178 26.82 -14.74 24.13
CA ASN A 178 26.89 -15.62 22.97
C ASN A 178 26.53 -14.90 21.64
N GLY A 179 26.43 -13.57 21.63
CA GLY A 179 26.11 -12.78 20.44
C GLY A 179 24.71 -13.01 19.89
N ARG A 180 23.77 -13.48 20.73
CA ARG A 180 22.38 -13.72 20.40
C ARG A 180 21.50 -12.56 20.86
N THR A 181 20.45 -12.28 20.11
CA THR A 181 19.35 -11.41 20.56
C THR A 181 18.13 -12.27 20.84
N VAL A 182 17.67 -12.25 22.09
CA VAL A 182 16.45 -12.94 22.50
C VAL A 182 15.50 -11.94 23.13
N GLN A 183 14.31 -11.85 22.59
CA GLN A 183 13.22 -11.05 23.13
C GLN A 183 12.37 -11.88 24.09
N ILE A 184 11.78 -11.22 25.07
CA ILE A 184 10.84 -11.82 26.03
C ILE A 184 9.51 -11.11 25.91
N SER A 185 8.47 -11.86 25.63
CA SER A 185 7.07 -11.46 25.70
C SER A 185 6.47 -12.02 26.99
N TYR A 186 5.70 -11.21 27.71
CA TYR A 186 4.78 -11.66 28.73
C TYR A 186 3.36 -11.57 28.20
N THR A 187 2.63 -12.67 28.16
CA THR A 187 1.20 -12.71 27.89
C THR A 187 0.45 -12.78 29.22
N LEU A 188 -0.46 -11.83 29.43
CA LEU A 188 -1.12 -11.59 30.72
C LEU A 188 -2.60 -11.35 30.54
N PRO A 189 -3.47 -11.85 31.45
CA PRO A 189 -4.86 -11.41 31.51
C PRO A 189 -4.98 -9.91 31.75
N THR A 190 -6.05 -9.33 31.25
CA THR A 190 -6.31 -7.90 31.41
C THR A 190 -7.74 -7.65 31.86
N THR A 191 -8.00 -6.48 32.42
CA THR A 191 -9.34 -5.90 32.49
C THR A 191 -9.57 -5.02 31.26
N THR A 192 -10.77 -4.49 31.08
CA THR A 192 -11.05 -3.50 30.02
C THR A 192 -10.23 -2.19 30.15
N HIS A 193 -9.41 -2.06 31.19
CA HIS A 193 -8.59 -0.86 31.47
C HIS A 193 -7.09 -1.16 31.64
N GLY A 194 -6.63 -2.30 31.18
CA GLY A 194 -5.26 -2.79 31.31
C GLY A 194 -5.10 -3.89 32.36
N PRO A 195 -3.94 -4.54 32.46
CA PRO A 195 -3.65 -5.57 33.44
C PRO A 195 -3.99 -5.16 34.87
N ALA A 196 -4.58 -6.09 35.62
CA ALA A 196 -4.85 -5.91 37.04
C ALA A 196 -3.53 -5.87 37.84
N ASP A 197 -3.61 -5.58 39.15
CA ASP A 197 -2.41 -5.49 40.03
C ASP A 197 -1.57 -6.77 40.06
N SER A 198 -2.20 -7.95 39.87
CA SER A 198 -1.50 -9.24 39.78
C SER A 198 -0.61 -9.34 38.54
N GLY A 199 -1.11 -8.96 37.37
CA GLY A 199 -0.31 -8.86 36.13
C GLY A 199 0.79 -7.81 36.23
N LEU A 200 0.46 -6.63 36.80
CA LEU A 200 1.46 -5.59 37.05
C LEU A 200 2.55 -6.03 38.05
N ALA A 201 2.24 -6.92 39.00
CA ALA A 201 3.25 -7.45 39.93
C ALA A 201 4.31 -8.27 39.21
N VAL A 202 3.95 -9.02 38.15
CA VAL A 202 4.91 -9.73 37.30
C VAL A 202 5.88 -8.75 36.65
N LEU A 203 5.37 -7.65 36.09
CA LEU A 203 6.18 -6.62 35.40
C LEU A 203 7.03 -5.80 36.38
N ARG A 204 6.49 -5.43 37.54
CA ARG A 204 7.25 -4.74 38.59
C ARG A 204 8.43 -5.61 39.06
N ASN A 205 8.20 -6.89 39.32
CA ASN A 205 9.26 -7.81 39.71
C ASN A 205 10.31 -7.99 38.59
N ALA A 206 9.91 -7.94 37.31
CA ALA A 206 10.86 -7.94 36.19
C ALA A 206 11.78 -6.71 36.25
N VAL A 207 11.20 -5.51 36.46
CA VAL A 207 11.98 -4.27 36.62
C VAL A 207 12.93 -4.38 37.81
N ASP A 208 12.43 -4.85 38.97
CA ASP A 208 13.24 -4.99 40.21
C ASP A 208 14.43 -5.96 40.03
N ASN A 209 14.28 -6.99 39.22
CA ASN A 209 15.34 -7.95 38.89
C ASN A 209 16.23 -7.50 37.71
N GLY A 210 16.00 -6.30 37.12
CA GLY A 210 16.73 -5.84 35.95
C GLY A 210 16.48 -6.70 34.70
N THR A 211 15.36 -7.38 34.64
CA THR A 211 14.93 -8.20 33.52
C THR A 211 14.27 -7.30 32.46
N ARG A 212 14.76 -7.39 31.23
CA ARG A 212 14.16 -6.66 30.12
C ARG A 212 12.89 -7.39 29.65
N VAL A 213 11.80 -6.65 29.61
CA VAL A 213 10.55 -7.08 28.95
C VAL A 213 10.46 -6.36 27.61
N ASP A 214 10.39 -7.13 26.53
CA ASP A 214 10.34 -6.58 25.19
C ASP A 214 8.90 -6.35 24.73
N VAL A 215 7.98 -7.24 25.11
CA VAL A 215 6.55 -7.16 24.80
C VAL A 215 5.72 -7.50 26.03
N VAL A 216 4.67 -6.74 26.26
CA VAL A 216 3.57 -7.08 27.16
C VAL A 216 2.35 -7.30 26.28
N ASN A 217 1.99 -8.55 26.07
CA ASN A 217 0.85 -8.98 25.28
C ASN A 217 -0.33 -9.20 26.22
N ILE A 218 -1.46 -8.54 25.98
CA ILE A 218 -2.63 -8.65 26.85
C ILE A 218 -3.72 -9.47 26.17
N MET A 219 -4.36 -10.36 26.93
CA MET A 219 -5.50 -11.15 26.49
C MET A 219 -6.78 -10.33 26.63
N THR A 220 -7.28 -9.82 25.50
CA THR A 220 -8.43 -8.91 25.45
C THR A 220 -9.73 -9.69 25.22
N PHE A 221 -9.96 -10.68 26.06
CA PHE A 221 -11.11 -11.58 26.12
C PHE A 221 -11.21 -12.16 27.53
N ASP A 222 -12.26 -12.92 27.81
CA ASP A 222 -12.52 -13.59 29.10
C ASP A 222 -12.44 -12.61 30.29
N TYR A 223 -13.09 -11.46 30.18
CA TYR A 223 -13.14 -10.46 31.26
C TYR A 223 -13.94 -10.96 32.47
N TYR A 224 -14.93 -11.82 32.26
CA TYR A 224 -15.76 -12.46 33.31
C TYR A 224 -16.43 -11.45 34.26
N ASP A 225 -16.74 -10.26 33.83
CA ASP A 225 -17.33 -9.21 34.68
C ASP A 225 -18.86 -9.15 34.64
N GLY A 226 -19.50 -9.97 33.79
CA GLY A 226 -20.94 -10.07 33.64
C GLY A 226 -21.57 -8.98 32.78
N ALA A 227 -20.79 -8.15 32.14
CA ALA A 227 -21.25 -7.10 31.23
C ALA A 227 -21.38 -7.59 29.78
N GLN A 228 -22.04 -6.79 28.95
CA GLN A 228 -22.03 -6.94 27.49
C GLN A 228 -20.90 -6.04 26.94
N HIS A 229 -20.03 -6.57 26.12
CA HIS A 229 -18.82 -5.93 25.63
C HIS A 229 -18.91 -5.49 24.17
N ASP A 230 -18.30 -4.35 23.82
CA ASP A 230 -17.80 -3.99 22.49
C ASP A 230 -16.31 -4.36 22.46
N MET A 231 -16.01 -5.56 22.00
CA MET A 231 -14.69 -6.17 22.15
C MET A 231 -13.58 -5.31 21.51
N ALA A 232 -13.86 -4.63 20.40
CA ALA A 232 -12.89 -3.73 19.79
C ALA A 232 -12.64 -2.48 20.66
N ALA A 233 -13.68 -1.88 21.23
CA ALA A 233 -13.54 -0.72 22.11
C ALA A 233 -12.81 -1.08 23.40
N ASP A 234 -13.11 -2.24 23.96
CA ASP A 234 -12.48 -2.72 25.20
C ASP A 234 -11.01 -3.11 24.98
N THR A 235 -10.67 -3.76 23.86
CA THR A 235 -9.29 -3.99 23.45
C THR A 235 -8.49 -2.70 23.38
N ILE A 236 -9.04 -1.69 22.70
CA ILE A 236 -8.38 -0.38 22.57
C ILE A 236 -8.18 0.26 23.95
N THR A 237 -9.20 0.25 24.78
CA THR A 237 -9.16 0.85 26.13
C THR A 237 -8.18 0.11 27.03
N ALA A 238 -8.17 -1.22 27.01
CA ALA A 238 -7.23 -2.04 27.78
C ALA A 238 -5.78 -1.79 27.37
N ALA A 239 -5.51 -1.70 26.07
CA ALA A 239 -4.16 -1.42 25.56
C ALA A 239 -3.69 0.01 25.86
N GLU A 240 -4.59 1.00 25.84
CA GLU A 240 -4.28 2.37 26.29
C GLU A 240 -4.02 2.43 27.80
N GLY A 241 -4.74 1.63 28.58
CA GLY A 241 -4.48 1.41 30.00
C GLY A 241 -3.11 0.82 30.26
N LEU A 242 -2.76 -0.27 29.56
CA LEU A 242 -1.42 -0.86 29.62
C LEU A 242 -0.34 0.15 29.24
N HIS A 243 -0.52 0.90 28.15
CA HIS A 243 0.44 1.92 27.73
C HIS A 243 0.67 2.97 28.85
N THR A 244 -0.39 3.40 29.54
CA THR A 244 -0.30 4.29 30.69
C THR A 244 0.44 3.66 31.87
N GLN A 245 0.19 2.39 32.15
CA GLN A 245 0.88 1.63 33.21
C GLN A 245 2.37 1.44 32.90
N LEU A 246 2.71 1.20 31.63
CA LEU A 246 4.09 1.13 31.15
C LEU A 246 4.85 2.45 31.33
N ALA A 247 4.17 3.60 31.29
CA ALA A 247 4.81 4.87 31.57
C ALA A 247 5.31 4.98 33.02
N GLY A 248 4.60 4.36 33.96
CA GLY A 248 5.04 4.26 35.35
C GLY A 248 6.18 3.26 35.57
N LEU A 249 6.20 2.16 34.82
CA LEU A 249 7.21 1.11 34.93
C LEU A 249 8.51 1.46 34.17
N TYR A 250 8.41 2.16 33.06
CA TYR A 250 9.53 2.50 32.16
C TYR A 250 9.52 4.00 31.82
N PRO A 251 9.77 4.89 32.83
CA PRO A 251 9.67 6.34 32.65
C PRO A 251 10.68 6.89 31.62
N ASP A 252 11.80 6.22 31.43
CA ASP A 252 12.85 6.63 30.49
C ASP A 252 12.53 6.30 29.03
N LYS A 253 11.49 5.50 28.75
CA LYS A 253 11.07 5.19 27.40
C LYS A 253 10.18 6.31 26.83
N SER A 254 10.38 6.65 25.57
CA SER A 254 9.48 7.55 24.84
C SER A 254 8.09 6.92 24.67
N ASP A 255 7.12 7.76 24.31
CA ASP A 255 5.75 7.33 24.00
C ASP A 255 5.72 6.20 22.95
N ALA A 256 6.40 6.41 21.83
CA ALA A 256 6.50 5.41 20.75
C ALA A 256 7.21 4.12 21.19
N GLN A 257 8.21 4.22 22.07
CA GLN A 257 8.89 3.03 22.60
C GLN A 257 7.99 2.23 23.53
N ARG A 258 7.09 2.87 24.27
CA ARG A 258 6.10 2.16 25.09
C ARG A 258 5.03 1.51 24.24
N TRP A 259 4.54 2.17 23.19
CA TRP A 259 3.64 1.53 22.22
C TRP A 259 4.29 0.32 21.56
N ALA A 260 5.57 0.39 21.22
CA ALA A 260 6.33 -0.74 20.68
C ALA A 260 6.58 -1.88 21.70
N MET A 261 6.14 -1.75 22.95
CA MET A 261 6.09 -2.83 23.94
C MET A 261 4.71 -3.47 24.08
N VAL A 262 3.67 -2.88 23.52
CA VAL A 262 2.29 -3.38 23.62
C VAL A 262 2.07 -4.50 22.60
N GLY A 263 1.47 -5.60 23.04
CA GLY A 263 0.84 -6.61 22.21
C GLY A 263 -0.61 -6.82 22.65
N VAL A 264 -1.46 -7.26 21.73
CA VAL A 264 -2.83 -7.68 22.02
C VAL A 264 -3.10 -9.05 21.42
N THR A 265 -3.81 -9.88 22.17
CA THR A 265 -4.31 -11.19 21.75
C THR A 265 -5.82 -11.20 21.90
N GLU A 266 -6.50 -11.46 20.79
CA GLU A 266 -7.96 -11.56 20.73
C GLU A 266 -8.43 -13.02 20.81
N MET A 267 -9.72 -13.25 20.98
CA MET A 267 -10.33 -14.56 20.79
C MET A 267 -11.39 -14.48 19.68
N PRO A 268 -11.15 -15.05 18.48
CA PRO A 268 -12.08 -14.99 17.37
C PRO A 268 -13.46 -15.56 17.73
N GLY A 269 -14.51 -14.75 17.55
CA GLY A 269 -15.87 -15.15 17.82
C GLY A 269 -16.27 -15.09 19.29
N ILE A 270 -17.07 -16.07 19.71
CA ILE A 270 -17.56 -16.19 21.09
C ILE A 270 -16.47 -16.81 21.95
N ASP A 271 -16.03 -16.10 22.99
CA ASP A 271 -14.99 -16.58 23.89
C ASP A 271 -15.49 -17.60 24.93
N ASP A 272 -14.67 -17.96 25.93
CA ASP A 272 -15.03 -18.98 26.93
C ASP A 272 -16.06 -18.48 27.93
N TYR A 273 -16.16 -17.16 28.15
CA TYR A 273 -17.24 -16.57 28.95
C TYR A 273 -18.59 -16.69 28.26
N GLY A 274 -18.67 -16.44 26.94
CA GLY A 274 -19.85 -16.64 26.14
C GLY A 274 -20.27 -15.46 25.29
N PRO A 275 -21.52 -15.41 24.81
CA PRO A 275 -21.96 -14.43 23.79
C PRO A 275 -21.85 -12.96 24.19
N ALA A 276 -21.72 -12.66 25.49
CA ALA A 276 -21.51 -11.29 25.96
C ALA A 276 -20.16 -10.72 25.55
N GLU A 277 -19.19 -11.59 25.30
CA GLU A 277 -17.83 -11.28 24.89
C GLU A 277 -17.57 -11.91 23.52
N THR A 278 -18.15 -11.33 22.46
CA THR A 278 -18.01 -11.85 21.10
C THR A 278 -17.15 -10.92 20.25
N PHE A 279 -15.95 -11.37 19.87
CA PHE A 279 -15.07 -10.65 18.94
C PHE A 279 -15.48 -10.93 17.50
N THR A 280 -16.09 -9.94 16.86
CA THR A 280 -16.68 -10.09 15.52
C THR A 280 -15.67 -9.81 14.41
N THR A 281 -16.03 -10.18 13.17
CA THR A 281 -15.27 -9.83 11.96
C THR A 281 -15.12 -8.31 11.77
N GLN A 282 -16.11 -7.51 12.25
CA GLN A 282 -16.04 -6.05 12.19
C GLN A 282 -15.08 -5.49 13.25
N ASP A 283 -14.99 -6.12 14.40
CA ASP A 283 -14.06 -5.72 15.46
C ASP A 283 -12.61 -5.97 15.05
N ALA A 284 -12.35 -7.07 14.33
CA ALA A 284 -11.02 -7.35 13.78
C ALA A 284 -10.49 -6.21 12.90
N ALA A 285 -11.33 -5.65 12.03
CA ALA A 285 -10.92 -4.52 11.19
C ALA A 285 -10.60 -3.26 12.02
N LYS A 286 -11.43 -2.95 13.03
CA LYS A 286 -11.20 -1.79 13.92
C LYS A 286 -9.90 -1.94 14.73
N VAL A 287 -9.68 -3.12 15.32
CA VAL A 287 -8.48 -3.41 16.10
C VAL A 287 -7.23 -3.37 15.22
N TYR A 288 -7.29 -3.93 14.01
CA TYR A 288 -6.20 -3.86 13.05
C TYR A 288 -5.80 -2.42 12.73
N ASP A 289 -6.76 -1.58 12.33
CA ASP A 289 -6.50 -0.18 11.97
C ASP A 289 -5.91 0.61 13.14
N TRP A 290 -6.45 0.40 14.34
CA TRP A 290 -5.94 1.00 15.56
C TRP A 290 -4.50 0.52 15.87
N ALA A 291 -4.26 -0.79 15.84
CA ALA A 291 -2.96 -1.40 16.14
C ALA A 291 -1.85 -0.88 15.20
N VAL A 292 -2.16 -0.77 13.90
CA VAL A 292 -1.26 -0.16 12.91
C VAL A 292 -1.02 1.30 13.22
N GLY A 293 -2.08 2.07 13.52
CA GLY A 293 -2.00 3.51 13.83
C GLY A 293 -1.20 3.84 15.09
N LYS A 294 -1.28 2.99 16.12
CA LYS A 294 -0.51 3.13 17.38
C LYS A 294 0.93 2.61 17.27
N GLY A 295 1.18 1.68 16.35
CA GLY A 295 2.49 1.07 16.18
C GLY A 295 2.84 0.08 17.31
N ILE A 296 1.86 -0.72 17.74
CA ILE A 296 2.09 -1.77 18.73
C ILE A 296 3.03 -2.86 18.17
N ASN A 297 3.60 -3.69 19.04
CA ASN A 297 4.55 -4.74 18.65
C ASN A 297 3.89 -5.99 18.08
N THR A 298 2.90 -6.51 18.78
CA THR A 298 2.30 -7.81 18.48
C THR A 298 0.79 -7.70 18.35
N LEU A 299 0.27 -8.32 17.30
CA LEU A 299 -1.14 -8.61 17.13
C LEU A 299 -1.29 -10.13 17.02
N SER A 300 -2.18 -10.70 17.82
CA SER A 300 -2.34 -12.14 17.93
C SER A 300 -3.80 -12.51 18.19
N PHE A 301 -4.08 -13.80 18.24
CA PHE A 301 -5.35 -14.33 18.75
C PHE A 301 -5.20 -15.79 19.21
N TRP A 302 -6.07 -16.20 20.12
CA TRP A 302 -6.29 -17.58 20.54
C TRP A 302 -7.49 -18.16 19.81
N ALA A 303 -7.35 -19.16 18.92
CA ALA A 303 -6.15 -19.70 18.36
C ALA A 303 -6.32 -19.89 16.84
N LEU A 304 -5.25 -20.25 16.14
CA LEU A 304 -5.31 -20.44 14.69
C LEU A 304 -6.32 -21.51 14.30
N GLN A 305 -6.43 -22.60 15.06
CA GLN A 305 -7.41 -23.66 14.85
C GLN A 305 -8.86 -23.18 14.97
N ARG A 306 -9.09 -22.13 15.77
CA ARG A 306 -10.39 -21.50 16.00
C ARG A 306 -10.88 -20.62 14.85
N ASP A 307 -9.97 -20.17 13.97
CA ASP A 307 -10.28 -19.19 12.91
C ASP A 307 -11.09 -19.78 11.74
N ASN A 308 -12.31 -20.24 12.07
CA ASN A 308 -13.29 -20.72 11.09
C ASN A 308 -14.73 -20.63 11.61
N GLY A 309 -15.69 -20.60 10.67
CA GLY A 309 -17.13 -20.55 10.94
C GLY A 309 -17.81 -21.94 11.00
N GLY A 310 -17.11 -22.99 11.43
CA GLY A 310 -17.62 -24.36 11.38
C GLY A 310 -18.76 -24.67 12.34
N CYS A 311 -19.02 -23.81 13.38
CA CYS A 311 -20.01 -24.03 14.41
C CYS A 311 -20.87 -22.77 14.71
N PRO A 312 -21.41 -22.05 13.73
CA PRO A 312 -22.13 -20.82 13.99
C PRO A 312 -23.38 -21.03 14.85
N GLY A 313 -23.59 -20.10 15.79
CA GLY A 313 -24.72 -20.15 16.73
C GLY A 313 -24.52 -21.08 17.91
N THR A 314 -23.33 -21.66 18.09
CA THR A 314 -22.94 -22.41 19.28
C THR A 314 -21.98 -21.58 20.13
N LYS A 315 -21.74 -21.98 21.39
CA LYS A 315 -20.61 -21.48 22.15
C LYS A 315 -19.31 -21.80 21.36
N GLY A 316 -18.40 -20.86 21.25
CA GLY A 316 -17.12 -21.06 20.61
C GLY A 316 -16.31 -22.19 21.27
N SER A 317 -15.31 -22.68 20.58
CA SER A 317 -14.40 -23.73 21.03
C SER A 317 -13.02 -23.56 20.42
N ASP A 318 -12.04 -24.32 20.87
CA ASP A 318 -10.67 -24.33 20.29
C ASP A 318 -10.66 -24.65 18.77
N THR A 319 -11.73 -25.22 18.24
CA THR A 319 -11.80 -25.65 16.84
C THR A 319 -12.70 -24.82 15.94
N CYS A 320 -13.45 -23.84 16.46
CA CYS A 320 -14.31 -22.93 15.69
C CYS A 320 -14.78 -21.74 16.54
N SER A 321 -15.04 -20.62 15.89
CA SER A 321 -15.31 -19.33 16.54
C SER A 321 -16.75 -19.16 17.08
N GLY A 322 -17.69 -20.01 16.71
CA GLY A 322 -19.12 -19.85 17.09
C GLY A 322 -19.88 -18.81 16.28
N ILE A 323 -19.23 -18.02 15.42
CA ILE A 323 -19.86 -17.00 14.57
C ILE A 323 -19.81 -17.38 13.09
N VAL A 324 -20.62 -16.69 12.30
CA VAL A 324 -20.55 -16.83 10.83
C VAL A 324 -19.35 -16.06 10.31
N GLN A 325 -18.40 -16.76 9.74
CA GLN A 325 -17.21 -16.20 9.11
C GLN A 325 -16.66 -17.12 8.04
N ASP A 326 -15.84 -16.59 7.13
CA ASP A 326 -15.02 -17.39 6.25
C ASP A 326 -13.84 -18.01 7.02
N THR A 327 -13.41 -19.20 6.63
CA THR A 327 -12.21 -19.83 7.21
C THR A 327 -11.00 -18.92 6.98
N TRP A 328 -10.21 -18.70 8.04
CA TRP A 328 -9.04 -17.81 8.08
C TRP A 328 -9.37 -16.32 7.92
N TYR A 329 -10.59 -15.88 8.24
CA TYR A 329 -10.97 -14.47 8.14
C TYR A 329 -10.11 -13.58 9.03
N PHE A 330 -9.92 -13.94 10.30
CA PHE A 330 -9.12 -13.16 11.25
C PHE A 330 -7.64 -13.18 10.89
N THR A 331 -7.13 -14.34 10.46
CA THR A 331 -5.76 -14.46 9.93
C THR A 331 -5.54 -13.54 8.74
N HIS A 332 -6.44 -13.55 7.76
CA HIS A 332 -6.30 -12.70 6.56
C HIS A 332 -6.42 -11.21 6.88
N THR A 333 -7.23 -10.85 7.88
CA THR A 333 -7.37 -9.47 8.36
C THR A 333 -6.09 -8.99 9.06
N PHE A 334 -5.48 -9.84 9.90
CA PHE A 334 -4.33 -9.47 10.72
C PHE A 334 -2.96 -9.71 10.07
N ALA A 335 -2.85 -10.61 9.08
CA ALA A 335 -1.58 -10.94 8.43
C ALA A 335 -0.80 -9.72 7.86
N PRO A 336 -1.45 -8.69 7.30
CA PRO A 336 -0.76 -7.49 6.83
C PRO A 336 -0.12 -6.64 7.94
N PHE A 337 -0.42 -6.91 9.21
CA PHE A 337 0.20 -6.22 10.35
C PHE A 337 1.71 -6.50 10.45
N THR A 338 2.14 -7.69 10.01
CA THR A 338 3.56 -8.07 10.04
C THR A 338 4.38 -7.22 9.08
N GLY A 339 5.37 -6.49 9.58
CA GLY A 339 6.25 -5.64 8.78
C GLY A 339 7.42 -5.10 9.57
N ASP A 340 8.26 -4.36 8.90
CA ASP A 340 9.47 -3.74 9.45
C ASP A 340 9.19 -2.55 10.39
N GLY A 341 7.92 -2.30 10.71
CA GLY A 341 7.51 -1.12 11.49
C GLY A 341 7.65 0.17 10.71
N SER A 342 8.12 0.11 9.48
CA SER A 342 8.03 1.25 8.60
C SER A 342 6.55 1.47 8.29
N THR A 343 6.01 2.51 8.85
CA THR A 343 4.78 3.15 8.37
C THR A 343 5.11 3.87 7.07
N GLU A 344 5.92 3.31 6.21
CA GLU A 344 6.04 3.83 4.86
C GLU A 344 4.71 3.57 4.16
N GLN A 345 3.80 4.45 4.56
CA GLN A 345 2.60 4.67 3.79
C GLN A 345 3.06 5.21 2.45
N ASP A 346 2.56 4.66 1.40
CA ASP A 346 2.77 5.20 0.07
C ASP A 346 1.45 5.17 -0.69
N PHE A 347 1.32 6.08 -1.64
CA PHE A 347 0.16 6.15 -2.50
C PHE A 347 0.59 6.44 -3.93
N SER A 348 -0.28 6.15 -4.88
CA SER A 348 -0.13 6.56 -6.27
C SER A 348 -1.22 7.53 -6.65
N LEU A 349 -0.96 8.36 -7.68
CA LEU A 349 -1.88 9.35 -8.20
C LEU A 349 -1.95 9.25 -9.73
N ALA A 350 -3.16 9.28 -10.28
CA ALA A 350 -3.41 9.30 -11.71
C ALA A 350 -4.49 10.35 -12.05
N VAL A 351 -4.42 10.90 -13.28
CA VAL A 351 -5.41 11.86 -13.81
C VAL A 351 -5.97 11.34 -15.11
N SER A 352 -7.28 11.31 -15.24
CA SER A 352 -7.95 10.84 -16.46
C SER A 352 -9.17 11.73 -16.79
N PRO A 353 -9.30 12.22 -18.05
CA PRO A 353 -8.30 12.13 -19.11
C PRO A 353 -7.03 12.90 -18.78
N GLY A 354 -5.88 12.56 -19.40
CA GLY A 354 -4.60 13.24 -19.21
C GLY A 354 -4.44 14.57 -19.98
N ALA A 355 -5.45 14.96 -20.73
CA ALA A 355 -5.46 16.23 -21.47
C ALA A 355 -6.89 16.72 -21.75
N ALA A 356 -7.02 18.03 -21.91
CA ALA A 356 -8.27 18.65 -22.40
C ALA A 356 -7.98 19.91 -23.20
N SER A 357 -8.88 20.21 -24.15
CA SER A 357 -8.88 21.48 -24.93
C SER A 357 -10.08 22.34 -24.51
N VAL A 358 -9.84 23.60 -24.16
CA VAL A 358 -10.85 24.49 -23.60
C VAL A 358 -10.77 25.86 -24.26
N PRO A 359 -11.88 26.41 -24.76
CA PRO A 359 -11.89 27.80 -25.25
C PRO A 359 -11.83 28.79 -24.08
N PRO A 360 -11.35 30.03 -24.31
CA PRO A 360 -11.46 31.10 -23.33
C PRO A 360 -12.90 31.30 -22.85
N GLY A 361 -13.08 31.40 -21.54
CA GLY A 361 -14.38 31.43 -20.86
C GLY A 361 -15.05 30.08 -20.65
N GLY A 362 -14.40 29.00 -21.07
CA GLY A 362 -14.88 27.62 -20.91
C GLY A 362 -14.31 26.91 -19.68
N SER A 363 -14.69 25.64 -19.50
CA SER A 363 -14.19 24.79 -18.45
C SER A 363 -13.97 23.35 -18.94
N ALA A 364 -13.06 22.62 -18.30
CA ALA A 364 -12.85 21.19 -18.50
C ALA A 364 -12.78 20.48 -17.15
N ALA A 365 -13.09 19.18 -17.17
CA ALA A 365 -13.00 18.34 -15.97
C ALA A 365 -12.16 17.10 -16.24
N ALA A 366 -11.46 16.65 -15.18
CA ALA A 366 -10.77 15.39 -15.14
C ALA A 366 -11.05 14.71 -13.78
N THR A 367 -10.81 13.43 -13.69
CA THR A 367 -10.85 12.67 -12.43
C THR A 367 -9.43 12.42 -11.96
N VAL A 368 -9.14 12.79 -10.71
CA VAL A 368 -7.92 12.43 -10.02
C VAL A 368 -8.22 11.21 -9.17
N THR A 369 -7.54 10.11 -9.42
CA THR A 369 -7.68 8.86 -8.67
C THR A 369 -6.44 8.64 -7.84
N THR A 370 -6.61 8.30 -6.56
CA THR A 370 -5.53 7.89 -5.68
C THR A 370 -5.66 6.41 -5.34
N ARG A 371 -4.56 5.77 -4.99
CA ARG A 371 -4.53 4.37 -4.55
C ARG A 371 -3.47 4.20 -3.47
N ALA A 372 -3.80 3.51 -2.38
CA ALA A 372 -2.79 3.06 -1.42
C ALA A 372 -1.85 2.04 -2.10
N VAL A 373 -0.55 2.27 -2.01
CA VAL A 373 0.52 1.40 -2.55
C VAL A 373 1.08 0.54 -1.43
N SER A 374 1.33 1.14 -0.26
CA SER A 374 1.78 0.46 0.94
C SER A 374 1.24 1.13 2.20
N GLY A 375 1.11 0.36 3.28
CA GLY A 375 0.59 0.83 4.56
C GLY A 375 -0.89 1.22 4.54
N PRO A 376 -1.43 1.74 5.66
CA PRO A 376 -2.81 2.20 5.75
C PRO A 376 -3.10 3.36 4.79
N ALA A 377 -4.35 3.44 4.35
CA ALA A 377 -4.80 4.56 3.53
C ALA A 377 -4.67 5.89 4.28
N GLN A 378 -4.01 6.86 3.66
CA GLN A 378 -3.71 8.16 4.26
C GLN A 378 -4.48 9.27 3.55
N THR A 379 -4.67 10.41 4.23
CA THR A 379 -5.27 11.59 3.62
C THR A 379 -4.30 12.25 2.66
N VAL A 380 -4.70 12.36 1.40
CA VAL A 380 -3.95 12.97 0.30
C VAL A 380 -4.57 14.33 -0.02
N ARG A 381 -3.82 15.40 0.15
CA ARG A 381 -4.19 16.77 -0.29
C ARG A 381 -3.84 16.94 -1.75
N LEU A 382 -4.78 17.48 -2.54
CA LEU A 382 -4.62 17.67 -3.97
C LEU A 382 -4.32 19.13 -4.31
N SER A 383 -3.41 19.37 -5.24
CA SER A 383 -3.03 20.67 -5.75
C SER A 383 -2.65 20.60 -7.23
N ALA A 384 -2.67 21.74 -7.91
CA ALA A 384 -2.20 21.86 -9.29
C ALA A 384 -1.24 23.05 -9.42
N SER A 385 -0.23 22.88 -10.24
CA SER A 385 0.79 23.90 -10.55
C SER A 385 1.05 23.94 -12.06
N GLY A 386 1.72 25.00 -12.54
CA GLY A 386 1.96 25.20 -13.97
C GLY A 386 0.75 25.80 -14.71
N LEU A 387 -0.25 26.31 -13.99
CA LEU A 387 -1.41 26.96 -14.60
C LEU A 387 -1.01 28.27 -15.27
N PRO A 388 -1.44 28.53 -16.54
CA PRO A 388 -1.19 29.80 -17.19
C PRO A 388 -2.06 30.92 -16.58
N LYS A 389 -1.67 32.13 -16.84
CA LYS A 389 -2.46 33.31 -16.40
C LYS A 389 -3.92 33.23 -16.91
N GLY A 390 -4.86 33.46 -16.00
CA GLY A 390 -6.28 33.39 -16.32
C GLY A 390 -6.88 31.96 -16.26
N VAL A 391 -6.14 30.97 -15.78
CA VAL A 391 -6.67 29.62 -15.55
C VAL A 391 -6.64 29.30 -14.06
N THR A 392 -7.73 28.73 -13.56
CA THR A 392 -7.82 28.18 -12.19
C THR A 392 -8.12 26.68 -12.24
N ALA A 393 -7.67 25.96 -11.21
CA ALA A 393 -7.96 24.55 -10.99
C ALA A 393 -8.59 24.37 -9.61
N GLU A 394 -9.69 23.63 -9.55
CA GLU A 394 -10.43 23.34 -8.32
C GLU A 394 -10.62 21.84 -8.18
N PHE A 395 -10.38 21.32 -6.96
CA PHE A 395 -10.58 19.91 -6.62
C PHE A 395 -11.80 19.75 -5.70
N SER A 396 -12.66 18.82 -6.03
CA SER A 396 -13.84 18.50 -5.23
C SER A 396 -13.94 16.98 -4.99
N PRO A 397 -13.62 16.51 -3.75
CA PRO A 397 -13.05 17.24 -2.61
C PRO A 397 -11.58 17.64 -2.84
N SER A 398 -11.07 18.60 -2.05
CA SER A 398 -9.66 19.06 -2.10
C SER A 398 -8.67 18.12 -1.39
N SER A 399 -9.19 17.14 -0.65
CA SER A 399 -8.44 16.04 -0.06
C SER A 399 -9.28 14.77 -0.09
N VAL A 400 -8.63 13.63 -0.28
CA VAL A 400 -9.25 12.29 -0.36
C VAL A 400 -8.46 11.31 0.48
N THR A 401 -9.08 10.23 0.92
CA THR A 401 -8.35 9.07 1.45
C THR A 401 -7.74 8.29 0.29
N ALA A 402 -6.51 7.80 0.42
CA ALA A 402 -5.88 6.98 -0.63
C ALA A 402 -6.75 5.76 -0.95
N GLY A 403 -7.15 5.63 -2.22
CA GLY A 403 -8.18 4.70 -2.69
C GLY A 403 -9.43 5.41 -3.23
N GLU A 404 -9.64 6.66 -2.87
CA GLU A 404 -10.75 7.49 -3.33
C GLU A 404 -10.34 8.37 -4.52
N SER A 405 -11.32 9.10 -5.07
CA SER A 405 -11.13 9.98 -6.21
C SER A 405 -11.72 11.38 -5.96
N ALA A 406 -11.15 12.38 -6.61
CA ALA A 406 -11.65 13.74 -6.64
C ALA A 406 -11.89 14.19 -8.09
N ARG A 407 -12.86 15.09 -8.27
CA ARG A 407 -13.06 15.80 -9.52
C ARG A 407 -12.13 17.02 -9.58
N LEU A 408 -11.34 17.12 -10.63
CA LEU A 408 -10.56 18.30 -10.98
C LEU A 408 -11.32 19.10 -12.04
N THR A 409 -11.55 20.39 -11.81
CA THR A 409 -12.19 21.29 -12.76
C THR A 409 -11.24 22.44 -13.08
N PHE A 410 -10.93 22.61 -14.36
CA PHE A 410 -10.23 23.79 -14.87
C PHE A 410 -11.23 24.82 -15.33
N THR A 411 -11.05 26.08 -14.96
CA THR A 411 -11.81 27.20 -15.46
C THR A 411 -10.87 28.17 -16.16
N VAL A 412 -11.17 28.50 -17.41
CA VAL A 412 -10.35 29.34 -18.29
C VAL A 412 -11.02 30.72 -18.42
N ALA A 413 -10.32 31.76 -18.04
CA ALA A 413 -10.83 33.13 -18.18
C ALA A 413 -10.96 33.53 -19.68
N LYS A 414 -11.81 34.51 -19.96
CA LYS A 414 -12.07 34.97 -21.34
C LYS A 414 -10.83 35.59 -22.01
N ASP A 415 -9.90 36.09 -21.24
CA ASP A 415 -8.65 36.74 -21.67
C ASP A 415 -7.42 35.81 -21.51
N ALA A 416 -7.62 34.53 -21.26
CA ALA A 416 -6.52 33.56 -21.17
C ALA A 416 -5.85 33.38 -22.52
N ALA A 417 -4.52 33.41 -22.53
CA ALA A 417 -3.72 33.26 -23.74
C ALA A 417 -3.83 31.84 -24.32
N PRO A 418 -4.02 31.70 -25.64
CA PRO A 418 -4.01 30.41 -26.31
C PRO A 418 -2.66 29.70 -26.15
N GLY A 419 -2.68 28.37 -26.08
CA GLY A 419 -1.49 27.56 -26.02
C GLY A 419 -1.71 26.21 -25.31
N ALA A 420 -0.76 25.30 -25.46
CA ALA A 420 -0.72 24.06 -24.70
C ALA A 420 0.14 24.27 -23.45
N HIS A 421 -0.44 24.00 -22.30
CA HIS A 421 0.18 24.24 -21.00
C HIS A 421 0.30 22.92 -20.23
N PRO A 422 1.51 22.47 -19.90
CA PRO A 422 1.69 21.33 -19.02
C PRO A 422 1.32 21.74 -17.58
N VAL A 423 0.35 21.06 -17.02
CA VAL A 423 -0.10 21.23 -15.62
C VAL A 423 0.38 20.01 -14.83
N THR A 424 0.96 20.24 -13.68
CA THR A 424 1.32 19.19 -12.73
C THR A 424 0.26 19.10 -11.65
N VAL A 425 -0.40 17.96 -11.55
CA VAL A 425 -1.33 17.63 -10.45
C VAL A 425 -0.55 16.88 -9.40
N THR A 426 -0.53 17.39 -8.16
CA THR A 426 0.24 16.82 -7.06
C THR A 426 -0.69 16.42 -5.92
N GLY A 427 -0.54 15.19 -5.43
CA GLY A 427 -1.06 14.72 -4.17
C GLY A 427 0.04 14.78 -3.12
N THR A 428 -0.27 15.32 -1.94
CA THR A 428 0.66 15.41 -0.79
C THR A 428 0.04 14.76 0.43
N ALA A 429 0.78 13.87 1.06
CA ALA A 429 0.40 13.15 2.26
C ALA A 429 1.58 13.10 3.25
N PRO A 430 1.41 12.62 4.50
CA PRO A 430 2.52 12.47 5.44
C PRO A 430 3.69 11.63 4.91
N SER A 431 3.44 10.65 4.04
CA SER A 431 4.46 9.79 3.41
C SER A 431 5.30 10.50 2.33
N GLY A 432 4.82 11.62 1.79
CA GLY A 432 5.48 12.31 0.68
C GLY A 432 4.50 12.86 -0.35
N SER A 433 5.01 13.11 -1.56
CA SER A 433 4.21 13.69 -2.65
C SER A 433 4.39 12.90 -3.94
N HIS A 434 3.28 12.64 -4.63
CA HIS A 434 3.25 12.07 -5.97
C HIS A 434 2.58 13.02 -6.96
N SER A 435 2.99 12.98 -8.23
CA SER A 435 2.50 13.89 -9.25
C SER A 435 2.12 13.15 -10.53
N ALA A 436 1.13 13.70 -11.23
CA ALA A 436 0.73 13.30 -12.57
C ALA A 436 0.67 14.52 -13.50
N SER A 437 1.05 14.33 -14.75
CA SER A 437 1.01 15.38 -15.76
C SER A 437 -0.37 15.45 -16.42
N PHE A 438 -0.83 16.68 -16.68
CA PHE A 438 -2.04 16.96 -17.46
C PHE A 438 -1.72 18.04 -18.50
N THR A 439 -2.17 17.88 -19.75
CA THR A 439 -2.00 18.90 -20.78
C THR A 439 -3.29 19.68 -20.97
N LEU A 440 -3.31 20.94 -20.54
CA LEU A 440 -4.41 21.86 -20.81
C LEU A 440 -4.10 22.68 -22.04
N THR A 441 -4.89 22.53 -23.11
CA THR A 441 -4.79 23.36 -24.29
C THR A 441 -5.88 24.45 -24.25
N VAL A 442 -5.48 25.69 -24.01
CA VAL A 442 -6.37 26.82 -24.22
C VAL A 442 -6.45 27.06 -25.73
N THR A 443 -7.63 26.84 -26.30
CA THR A 443 -7.82 27.11 -27.74
C THR A 443 -7.87 28.63 -27.98
N GLY A 444 -7.48 29.08 -29.18
CA GLY A 444 -7.54 30.50 -29.50
C GLY A 444 -8.94 31.09 -29.29
N SER A 445 -9.02 32.35 -28.86
CA SER A 445 -10.28 33.09 -28.71
C SER A 445 -10.81 33.50 -30.08
N GLY A 446 -11.21 32.51 -30.88
CA GLY A 446 -12.07 32.79 -32.04
C GLY A 446 -13.47 33.09 -31.50
N THR A 447 -13.99 34.28 -31.74
CA THR A 447 -15.42 34.49 -31.64
C THR A 447 -16.08 33.39 -32.46
N PRO A 448 -17.05 32.62 -31.93
CA PRO A 448 -17.71 31.58 -32.73
C PRO A 448 -18.15 32.18 -34.06
N GLY A 449 -17.65 31.61 -35.16
CA GLY A 449 -18.02 32.09 -36.51
C GLY A 449 -17.09 33.07 -37.19
N ARG A 450 -15.86 33.28 -36.72
CA ARG A 450 -14.94 34.22 -37.39
C ARG A 450 -13.59 33.56 -37.75
N VAL A 451 -13.07 33.88 -38.96
CA VAL A 451 -11.68 33.55 -39.32
C VAL A 451 -10.75 34.39 -38.44
N VAL A 452 -9.79 33.73 -37.82
CA VAL A 452 -8.78 34.36 -36.95
C VAL A 452 -7.49 34.55 -37.71
N ASN A 453 -6.85 35.70 -37.57
CA ASN A 453 -5.61 36.07 -38.29
C ASN A 453 -5.72 35.81 -39.79
N GLY A 454 -6.86 36.21 -40.37
CA GLY A 454 -7.08 36.14 -41.82
C GLY A 454 -6.38 37.25 -42.59
N ASP A 455 -5.97 38.30 -41.90
CA ASP A 455 -5.14 39.43 -42.37
C ASP A 455 -3.64 39.20 -42.15
N PHE A 456 -3.27 38.09 -41.47
CA PHE A 456 -1.90 37.69 -41.15
C PHE A 456 -1.05 38.70 -40.39
N GLU A 457 -1.63 39.76 -39.85
CA GLU A 457 -0.95 40.88 -39.17
C GLU A 457 -0.34 40.49 -37.83
N SER A 458 -0.56 39.25 -37.34
CA SER A 458 0.18 38.69 -36.21
C SER A 458 1.66 38.45 -36.55
N GLY A 459 2.07 38.49 -37.81
CA GLY A 459 3.44 38.18 -38.29
C GLY A 459 3.76 36.69 -38.31
N GLY A 460 2.78 35.79 -38.12
CA GLY A 460 2.90 34.34 -38.16
C GLY A 460 1.66 33.66 -38.76
N THR A 461 1.78 32.37 -39.06
CA THR A 461 0.66 31.61 -39.64
C THR A 461 -0.38 31.16 -38.59
N GLY A 462 -0.06 31.12 -37.29
CA GLY A 462 -1.04 30.73 -36.29
C GLY A 462 -2.28 31.59 -36.20
N PRO A 463 -3.49 31.01 -36.02
CA PRO A 463 -3.82 29.61 -35.78
C PRO A 463 -4.09 28.74 -37.03
N TRP A 464 -3.65 29.15 -38.19
CA TRP A 464 -3.73 28.35 -39.43
C TRP A 464 -2.74 27.16 -39.34
N THR A 465 -3.21 26.00 -39.70
CA THR A 465 -2.38 24.81 -39.90
C THR A 465 -1.99 24.77 -41.37
N CYS A 466 -0.71 24.88 -41.65
CA CYS A 466 -0.19 24.93 -43.02
C CYS A 466 0.71 23.74 -43.33
N ASP A 467 0.76 23.35 -44.61
CA ASP A 467 1.74 22.42 -45.14
C ASP A 467 3.14 23.04 -45.11
N ASP A 468 4.19 22.20 -45.16
CA ASP A 468 5.57 22.62 -45.10
C ASP A 468 5.93 23.66 -46.17
N GLY A 469 6.74 24.66 -45.78
CA GLY A 469 7.19 25.74 -46.66
C GLY A 469 6.27 26.93 -46.71
N ALA A 470 5.07 26.90 -46.11
CA ALA A 470 4.23 28.07 -45.95
C ALA A 470 4.88 29.09 -45.00
N SER A 471 4.68 30.36 -45.25
CA SER A 471 5.27 31.45 -44.46
C SER A 471 4.43 32.74 -44.57
N VAL A 472 4.69 33.67 -43.67
CA VAL A 472 4.15 35.05 -43.79
C VAL A 472 5.22 35.93 -44.41
N VAL A 473 4.83 36.75 -45.36
CA VAL A 473 5.71 37.65 -46.12
C VAL A 473 5.32 39.09 -45.92
N LYS A 474 6.26 40.02 -46.04
CA LYS A 474 6.07 41.46 -45.94
C LYS A 474 5.82 42.17 -47.29
N SER A 475 6.01 41.43 -48.39
CA SER A 475 5.76 41.96 -49.75
C SER A 475 5.73 40.81 -50.74
N PRO A 476 4.80 40.78 -51.68
CA PRO A 476 3.68 41.71 -51.79
C PRO A 476 2.56 41.41 -50.77
N VAL A 477 1.90 42.42 -50.25
CA VAL A 477 0.74 42.34 -49.35
C VAL A 477 -0.46 43.02 -50.03
N HIS A 478 -1.70 42.61 -49.66
CA HIS A 478 -2.91 43.30 -50.11
C HIS A 478 -3.26 44.42 -49.13
N GLY A 479 -3.26 44.13 -47.84
CA GLY A 479 -3.44 45.09 -46.76
C GLY A 479 -2.34 44.99 -45.72
N GLY A 480 -2.20 45.98 -44.83
CA GLY A 480 -1.34 45.93 -43.68
C GLY A 480 0.17 45.76 -43.98
N THR A 481 0.81 44.88 -43.22
CA THR A 481 2.27 44.61 -43.23
C THR A 481 2.63 43.21 -43.71
N TYR A 482 1.69 42.25 -43.61
CA TYR A 482 1.94 40.84 -43.82
C TYR A 482 0.88 40.18 -44.69
N ALA A 483 1.25 39.17 -45.48
CA ALA A 483 0.39 38.26 -46.21
C ALA A 483 0.86 36.81 -46.10
N LEU A 484 -0.06 35.86 -46.18
CA LEU A 484 0.26 34.44 -46.27
C LEU A 484 0.89 34.12 -47.63
N ARG A 485 1.96 33.33 -47.60
CA ARG A 485 2.55 32.70 -48.78
C ARG A 485 2.47 31.19 -48.61
N THR A 486 1.79 30.48 -49.48
CA THR A 486 1.77 29.02 -49.55
C THR A 486 2.88 28.51 -50.44
N ALA A 487 3.25 27.23 -50.29
CA ALA A 487 4.35 26.61 -51.03
C ALA A 487 3.90 25.30 -51.72
N PRO A 488 3.18 25.35 -52.84
CA PRO A 488 2.84 24.18 -53.61
C PRO A 488 4.10 23.44 -54.09
N THR A 489 4.01 22.10 -54.14
CA THR A 489 5.06 21.23 -54.66
C THR A 489 4.53 20.34 -55.77
N GLY A 490 5.39 19.51 -56.43
CA GLY A 490 4.92 18.54 -57.41
C GLY A 490 3.97 17.49 -56.84
N GLY A 491 4.01 17.26 -55.54
CA GLY A 491 3.18 16.27 -54.83
C GLY A 491 2.14 16.87 -53.86
N GLY A 492 2.10 18.18 -53.66
CA GLY A 492 1.20 18.83 -52.72
C GLY A 492 0.75 20.22 -53.15
N THR A 493 -0.41 20.66 -52.68
CA THR A 493 -1.02 21.96 -53.02
C THR A 493 -0.51 23.10 -52.13
N GLY A 494 0.23 22.82 -51.07
CA GLY A 494 0.68 23.83 -50.10
C GLY A 494 -0.48 24.44 -49.31
N GLU A 495 -1.37 23.60 -48.77
CA GLU A 495 -2.59 24.07 -48.10
C GLU A 495 -2.31 24.73 -46.75
N CYS A 496 -2.96 25.83 -46.48
CA CYS A 496 -3.16 26.41 -45.17
C CYS A 496 -4.65 26.38 -44.82
N ARG A 497 -5.01 25.86 -43.62
CA ARG A 497 -6.39 25.65 -43.22
C ARG A 497 -6.66 26.06 -41.77
N GLN A 498 -7.92 26.42 -41.52
CA GLN A 498 -8.42 26.73 -40.17
C GLN A 498 -9.82 26.16 -39.99
N THR A 499 -10.04 25.37 -38.91
CA THR A 499 -11.37 24.82 -38.64
C THR A 499 -12.19 25.79 -37.77
N LEU A 500 -13.42 26.04 -38.20
CA LEU A 500 -14.38 26.92 -37.56
C LEU A 500 -15.61 26.12 -37.10
N THR A 501 -16.24 26.60 -36.03
CA THR A 501 -17.57 26.14 -35.61
C THR A 501 -18.54 27.30 -35.82
N LEU A 502 -19.47 27.13 -36.73
CA LEU A 502 -20.46 28.11 -37.15
C LEU A 502 -21.85 27.68 -36.69
N SER A 503 -22.85 28.54 -36.85
CA SER A 503 -24.24 28.15 -36.63
C SER A 503 -24.65 27.07 -37.65
N PRO A 504 -25.28 25.97 -37.24
CA PRO A 504 -25.78 24.94 -38.15
C PRO A 504 -26.82 25.50 -39.15
N ALA A 505 -26.90 24.87 -40.33
CA ALA A 505 -27.85 25.15 -41.38
C ALA A 505 -27.95 26.67 -41.72
N THR A 506 -26.82 27.38 -41.63
CA THR A 506 -26.74 28.83 -41.82
C THR A 506 -25.86 29.15 -43.00
N SER A 507 -26.30 30.15 -43.84
CA SER A 507 -25.55 30.59 -45.02
C SER A 507 -24.49 31.62 -44.62
N TYR A 508 -23.29 31.45 -45.16
CA TYR A 508 -22.13 32.31 -44.98
C TYR A 508 -21.45 32.59 -46.31
N THR A 509 -20.60 33.61 -46.32
CA THR A 509 -19.73 33.90 -47.46
C THR A 509 -18.29 34.05 -46.99
N LEU A 510 -17.40 33.16 -47.39
CA LEU A 510 -15.96 33.29 -47.18
C LEU A 510 -15.40 34.22 -48.27
N THR A 511 -14.72 35.28 -47.88
CA THR A 511 -14.03 36.18 -48.79
C THR A 511 -12.56 36.27 -48.49
N GLY A 512 -11.73 36.58 -49.45
CA GLY A 512 -10.29 36.79 -49.26
C GLY A 512 -9.66 37.31 -50.55
N TRP A 513 -8.49 37.89 -50.44
CA TRP A 513 -7.68 38.32 -51.56
C TRP A 513 -6.60 37.29 -51.85
N VAL A 514 -6.45 36.93 -53.10
CA VAL A 514 -5.42 35.96 -53.54
C VAL A 514 -4.61 36.51 -54.70
N ARG A 515 -3.37 36.03 -54.84
CA ARG A 515 -2.47 36.38 -55.93
C ARG A 515 -1.58 35.19 -56.29
N GLY A 516 -1.39 34.96 -57.57
CA GLY A 516 -0.59 33.85 -58.12
C GLY A 516 -1.39 32.93 -59.03
N ASP A 517 -0.75 31.93 -59.59
CA ASP A 517 -1.39 31.00 -60.48
C ASP A 517 -2.12 29.89 -59.73
N TYR A 518 -3.40 29.67 -60.08
CA TYR A 518 -4.26 28.66 -59.45
C TYR A 518 -4.36 28.81 -57.93
N ALA A 519 -4.62 30.04 -57.47
CA ALA A 519 -4.85 30.34 -56.05
C ALA A 519 -6.29 30.01 -55.65
N PHE A 520 -6.49 29.06 -54.78
CA PHE A 520 -7.79 28.59 -54.27
C PHE A 520 -8.10 29.17 -52.91
N LEU A 521 -9.35 29.56 -52.74
CA LEU A 521 -9.96 29.84 -51.42
C LEU A 521 -11.23 28.97 -51.31
N GLY A 522 -11.42 28.27 -50.19
CA GLY A 522 -12.55 27.36 -50.08
C GLY A 522 -12.88 26.91 -48.66
N VAL A 523 -13.91 26.09 -48.56
CA VAL A 523 -14.40 25.43 -47.38
C VAL A 523 -14.57 23.93 -47.63
N SER A 524 -14.32 23.11 -46.61
CA SER A 524 -14.52 21.68 -46.61
C SER A 524 -15.11 21.21 -45.27
N GLY A 525 -15.52 19.92 -45.15
CA GLY A 525 -16.15 19.35 -43.95
C GLY A 525 -17.67 19.58 -43.96
N GLY A 526 -18.23 20.26 -43.00
CA GLY A 526 -19.66 20.55 -42.90
C GLY A 526 -20.25 21.47 -43.97
N ALA A 527 -19.46 21.86 -44.97
CA ALA A 527 -19.81 22.46 -46.26
C ALA A 527 -18.68 22.19 -47.24
N THR A 528 -18.97 22.20 -48.54
CA THR A 528 -17.93 22.09 -49.58
C THR A 528 -18.19 23.09 -50.67
N ALA A 529 -17.30 24.10 -50.80
CA ALA A 529 -17.32 25.11 -51.83
C ALA A 529 -15.92 25.71 -52.04
N SER A 530 -15.57 26.09 -53.25
CA SER A 530 -14.32 26.81 -53.51
C SER A 530 -14.40 27.66 -54.75
N HIS A 531 -13.63 28.75 -54.78
CA HIS A 531 -13.32 29.52 -55.96
C HIS A 531 -11.81 29.65 -56.10
N TRP A 532 -11.34 29.93 -57.30
CA TRP A 532 -9.93 30.15 -57.60
C TRP A 532 -9.72 31.25 -58.62
N ALA A 533 -8.54 31.80 -58.64
CA ALA A 533 -8.06 32.75 -59.63
C ALA A 533 -6.63 32.41 -60.06
N SER A 534 -6.29 32.86 -61.29
CA SER A 534 -4.89 32.84 -61.77
C SER A 534 -4.60 34.27 -62.26
N ALA A 535 -3.93 35.04 -61.38
CA ALA A 535 -3.69 36.44 -61.62
C ALA A 535 -2.36 36.92 -61.02
N GLY A 536 -1.65 37.77 -61.79
CA GLY A 536 -0.43 38.43 -61.31
C GLY A 536 -0.67 39.56 -60.31
N ASP A 537 -1.92 40.02 -60.16
CA ASP A 537 -2.34 41.03 -59.20
C ASP A 537 -3.35 40.47 -58.22
N TRP A 538 -3.55 41.19 -57.09
CA TRP A 538 -4.50 40.78 -56.04
C TRP A 538 -5.93 40.72 -56.58
N THR A 539 -6.58 39.57 -56.45
CA THR A 539 -7.93 39.29 -56.90
C THR A 539 -8.76 38.84 -55.71
N ARG A 540 -9.93 39.45 -55.52
CA ARG A 540 -10.86 39.08 -54.47
C ARG A 540 -11.67 37.86 -54.87
N LEU A 541 -11.66 36.85 -54.03
CA LEU A 541 -12.53 35.70 -54.14
C LEU A 541 -13.70 35.80 -53.15
N SER A 542 -14.82 35.20 -53.51
CA SER A 542 -16.05 35.13 -52.69
C SER A 542 -16.65 33.78 -52.85
N VAL A 543 -16.76 33.02 -51.75
CA VAL A 543 -17.20 31.63 -51.71
C VAL A 543 -18.43 31.52 -50.81
N PRO A 544 -19.63 31.53 -51.36
CA PRO A 544 -20.86 31.33 -50.61
C PRO A 544 -21.02 29.83 -50.28
N PHE A 545 -21.47 29.53 -49.07
CA PHE A 545 -21.75 28.16 -48.60
C PHE A 545 -22.81 28.17 -47.51
N THR A 546 -23.42 26.99 -47.26
CA THR A 546 -24.35 26.76 -46.14
C THR A 546 -23.81 25.59 -45.31
N THR A 547 -23.73 25.77 -44.01
CA THR A 547 -23.29 24.77 -43.07
C THR A 547 -24.29 23.62 -42.94
N ASP A 548 -23.81 22.42 -42.69
CA ASP A 548 -24.62 21.25 -42.31
C ASP A 548 -25.15 21.36 -40.86
N SER A 549 -25.75 20.27 -40.36
CA SER A 549 -26.26 20.19 -38.98
C SER A 549 -25.18 20.25 -37.91
N THR A 550 -23.91 20.05 -38.24
CA THR A 550 -22.78 20.11 -37.29
C THR A 550 -22.21 21.51 -37.15
N GLY A 551 -22.38 22.34 -38.15
CA GLY A 551 -21.82 23.70 -38.22
C GLY A 551 -20.28 23.73 -38.27
N ARG A 552 -19.59 22.59 -38.38
CA ARG A 552 -18.13 22.51 -38.35
C ARG A 552 -17.56 22.53 -39.75
N VAL A 553 -16.87 23.59 -40.13
CA VAL A 553 -16.24 23.74 -41.44
C VAL A 553 -14.75 24.02 -41.31
N THR A 554 -13.99 23.64 -42.33
CA THR A 554 -12.59 23.99 -42.49
C THR A 554 -12.45 24.97 -43.64
N VAL A 555 -12.04 26.18 -43.34
CA VAL A 555 -11.65 27.17 -44.38
C VAL A 555 -10.21 26.90 -44.79
N TYR A 556 -9.90 27.05 -46.08
CA TYR A 556 -8.55 26.78 -46.58
C TYR A 556 -8.16 27.71 -47.72
N VAL A 557 -6.84 27.89 -47.88
CA VAL A 557 -6.15 28.48 -49.02
C VAL A 557 -5.10 27.54 -49.52
N HIS A 558 -5.00 27.32 -50.81
CA HIS A 558 -3.91 26.57 -51.42
C HIS A 558 -3.64 26.98 -52.85
N GLY A 559 -2.48 26.61 -53.37
CA GLY A 559 -2.16 26.69 -54.78
C GLY A 559 -2.43 25.36 -55.51
N TRP A 560 -1.73 25.10 -56.63
CA TRP A 560 -1.89 23.88 -57.42
C TRP A 560 -0.58 23.16 -57.60
N TYR A 561 -0.65 21.88 -57.76
CA TYR A 561 0.49 20.96 -57.91
C TYR A 561 1.50 21.47 -58.96
N GLY A 562 2.76 21.58 -58.57
CA GLY A 562 3.85 21.99 -59.45
C GLY A 562 3.79 23.44 -59.95
N GLN A 563 2.85 24.24 -59.45
CA GLN A 563 2.77 25.67 -59.76
C GLN A 563 3.59 26.51 -58.76
N GLY A 564 3.73 27.80 -59.04
CA GLY A 564 4.40 28.74 -58.15
C GLY A 564 3.70 28.94 -56.80
N ALA A 565 4.35 29.59 -55.86
CA ALA A 565 3.74 29.99 -54.61
C ALA A 565 2.58 30.94 -54.84
N VAL A 566 1.50 30.80 -54.12
CA VAL A 566 0.38 31.74 -54.10
C VAL A 566 0.37 32.53 -52.79
N LEU A 567 -0.17 33.73 -52.87
CA LEU A 567 -0.34 34.65 -51.74
C LEU A 567 -1.82 34.78 -51.41
N ALA A 568 -2.12 34.93 -50.10
CA ALA A 568 -3.46 35.22 -49.63
C ALA A 568 -3.44 36.24 -48.50
N ASP A 569 -4.50 37.06 -48.46
CA ASP A 569 -4.61 38.13 -47.47
C ASP A 569 -6.08 38.49 -47.22
N ASP A 570 -6.37 39.19 -46.10
CA ASP A 570 -7.68 39.69 -45.71
C ASP A 570 -8.80 38.64 -45.83
N ILE A 571 -8.56 37.44 -45.37
CA ILE A 571 -9.54 36.34 -45.38
C ILE A 571 -10.57 36.58 -44.26
N ALA A 572 -11.83 36.72 -44.65
CA ALA A 572 -12.91 37.02 -43.72
C ALA A 572 -14.15 36.17 -44.01
N LEU A 573 -14.95 35.96 -42.98
CA LEU A 573 -16.25 35.29 -43.06
C LEU A 573 -17.34 36.33 -42.77
N GLY A 574 -18.30 36.42 -43.68
CA GLY A 574 -19.48 37.29 -43.59
C GLY A 574 -20.79 36.54 -43.66
#